data_1d4e68e5b403477f30eea8e637bb56d8
#
_entry.id   1d4e68e5b403477f30eea8e637bb56d8
#
_cell.length_a   1.000
_cell.length_b   1.000
_cell.length_c   1.000
_cell.angle_alpha   90.00
_cell.angle_beta   90.00
_cell.angle_gamma   90.00
#
_symmetry.space_group_name_H-M   'P 1'
#
loop_
_entity.id
_entity.type
_entity.pdbx_description
1 polymer ?
#
loop_
_entity_poly.entity_id
_entity_poly.type
_entity_poly.pdbx_seq_one_letter_code
_entity_poly.pdbx_strand_id
1 'polypeptide(L)'
;MTPVIRPTNDKTFAETLIRHNMAAYHQQLGWHWDYALFEQQWRELESFKLLINATPVGVLCLHQEDDAYHIRELQIAPPWQRQGLGTAALHFAEAHARQAGIHRLRLRVFSINPAMDLYERMGFRVLNTEDAVHAMERCIV
;
A
#
# COMPACT_ATOMS: atom_id res chain seq x y z
N MET A 1 -16.37 10.01 -5.02
CA MET A 1 -16.30 8.57 -5.35
C MET A 1 -15.77 7.83 -4.14
N THR A 2 -16.59 6.94 -3.58
CA THR A 2 -16.26 6.21 -2.36
C THR A 2 -16.14 4.72 -2.69
N PRO A 3 -14.96 4.12 -2.56
CA PRO A 3 -14.81 2.70 -2.83
C PRO A 3 -15.38 1.86 -1.70
N VAL A 4 -15.80 0.65 -2.03
CA VAL A 4 -16.02 -0.41 -1.06
C VAL A 4 -14.68 -1.11 -0.87
N ILE A 5 -14.25 -1.29 0.38
CA ILE A 5 -12.98 -1.93 0.70
C ILE A 5 -13.28 -3.20 1.48
N ARG A 6 -12.89 -4.35 0.93
CA ARG A 6 -13.20 -5.68 1.48
C ARG A 6 -11.97 -6.55 1.57
N PRO A 7 -11.91 -7.45 2.55
CA PRO A 7 -10.87 -8.48 2.57
C PRO A 7 -10.90 -9.29 1.27
N THR A 8 -9.72 -9.67 0.80
CA THR A 8 -9.59 -10.47 -0.42
C THR A 8 -8.49 -11.51 -0.28
N ASN A 9 -8.67 -12.64 -0.94
CA ASN A 9 -7.63 -13.65 -1.13
C ASN A 9 -7.24 -13.78 -2.60
N ASP A 10 -7.62 -12.80 -3.43
CA ASP A 10 -7.33 -12.79 -4.86
C ASP A 10 -5.87 -12.34 -5.10
N LYS A 11 -4.94 -13.25 -4.84
CA LYS A 11 -3.51 -12.99 -5.01
C LYS A 11 -3.16 -12.63 -6.46
N THR A 12 -3.80 -13.27 -7.42
CA THR A 12 -3.51 -13.02 -8.84
C THR A 12 -3.81 -11.58 -9.23
N PHE A 13 -4.96 -11.05 -8.80
CA PHE A 13 -5.30 -9.65 -9.05
C PHE A 13 -4.26 -8.73 -8.40
N ALA A 14 -3.94 -8.97 -7.14
CA ALA A 14 -3.00 -8.15 -6.39
C ALA A 14 -1.62 -8.16 -7.04
N GLU A 15 -1.09 -9.33 -7.35
CA GLU A 15 0.24 -9.47 -7.96
C GLU A 15 0.31 -8.79 -9.33
N THR A 16 -0.72 -8.98 -10.14
CA THR A 16 -0.77 -8.38 -11.48
C THR A 16 -0.75 -6.85 -11.39
N LEU A 17 -1.56 -6.29 -10.50
CA LEU A 17 -1.63 -4.84 -10.33
C LEU A 17 -0.33 -4.26 -9.77
N ILE A 18 0.23 -4.89 -8.74
CA ILE A 18 1.48 -4.45 -8.13
C ILE A 18 2.61 -4.45 -9.16
N ARG A 19 2.75 -5.55 -9.90
CA ARG A 19 3.80 -5.66 -10.91
C ARG A 19 3.65 -4.63 -12.02
N HIS A 20 2.41 -4.44 -12.47
CA HIS A 20 2.14 -3.44 -13.51
C HIS A 20 2.55 -2.05 -13.07
N ASN A 21 2.11 -1.64 -11.88
CA ASN A 21 2.38 -0.29 -11.38
C ASN A 21 3.85 -0.07 -11.01
N MET A 22 4.54 -1.12 -10.57
CA MET A 22 5.92 -1.02 -10.10
C MET A 22 6.97 -1.33 -11.18
N ALA A 23 6.56 -1.78 -12.36
CA ALA A 23 7.48 -2.23 -13.41
C ALA A 23 8.53 -1.19 -13.77
N ALA A 24 8.14 0.07 -13.96
CA ALA A 24 9.07 1.14 -14.33
C ALA A 24 10.09 1.42 -13.22
N TYR A 25 9.65 1.40 -11.97
CA TYR A 25 10.53 1.61 -10.82
C TYR A 25 11.53 0.47 -10.67
N HIS A 26 11.06 -0.76 -10.79
CA HIS A 26 11.92 -1.95 -10.72
C HIS A 26 12.96 -1.91 -11.83
N GLN A 27 12.57 -1.57 -13.05
CA GLN A 27 13.49 -1.47 -14.17
C GLN A 27 14.53 -0.38 -13.94
N GLN A 28 14.10 0.80 -13.50
CA GLN A 28 14.99 1.94 -13.26
C GLN A 28 15.99 1.66 -12.13
N LEU A 29 15.57 0.94 -11.09
CA LEU A 29 16.40 0.65 -9.93
C LEU A 29 17.14 -0.69 -10.02
N GLY A 30 16.95 -1.44 -11.10
CA GLY A 30 17.58 -2.74 -11.28
C GLY A 30 16.99 -3.84 -10.41
N TRP A 31 15.75 -3.68 -9.94
CA TRP A 31 15.09 -4.67 -9.11
C TRP A 31 14.34 -5.68 -9.98
N HIS A 32 14.27 -6.91 -9.50
CA HIS A 32 13.53 -7.97 -10.16
C HIS A 32 12.41 -8.47 -9.27
N TRP A 33 11.26 -8.80 -9.89
CA TRP A 33 10.15 -9.39 -9.17
C TRP A 33 10.51 -10.79 -8.69
N ASP A 34 10.27 -11.05 -7.41
CA ASP A 34 10.52 -12.36 -6.79
C ASP A 34 9.18 -13.02 -6.50
N TYR A 35 8.78 -13.96 -7.37
CA TYR A 35 7.51 -14.67 -7.25
C TYR A 35 7.42 -15.49 -5.96
N ALA A 36 8.52 -16.16 -5.59
CA ALA A 36 8.54 -17.01 -4.41
C ALA A 36 8.40 -16.18 -3.13
N LEU A 37 9.06 -15.03 -3.08
CA LEU A 37 8.97 -14.12 -1.95
C LEU A 37 7.56 -13.55 -1.80
N PHE A 38 6.95 -13.13 -2.89
CA PHE A 38 5.58 -12.60 -2.85
C PHE A 38 4.59 -13.67 -2.38
N GLU A 39 4.72 -14.89 -2.90
CA GLU A 39 3.90 -16.04 -2.49
C GLU A 39 4.00 -16.29 -0.98
N GLN A 40 5.21 -16.24 -0.45
CA GLN A 40 5.45 -16.41 0.98
C GLN A 40 4.86 -15.27 1.80
N GLN A 41 5.08 -14.03 1.38
CA GLN A 41 4.60 -12.85 2.10
C GLN A 41 3.09 -12.72 2.06
N TRP A 42 2.45 -13.09 0.94
CA TRP A 42 1.01 -13.00 0.78
C TRP A 42 0.24 -13.67 1.91
N ARG A 43 0.73 -14.79 2.40
CA ARG A 43 0.07 -15.55 3.48
C ARG A 43 0.00 -14.79 4.79
N GLU A 44 0.91 -13.86 5.01
CA GLU A 44 1.01 -13.06 6.24
C GLU A 44 0.30 -11.72 6.12
N LEU A 45 -0.09 -11.33 4.92
CA LEU A 45 -0.70 -10.03 4.69
C LEU A 45 -2.20 -10.06 4.96
N GLU A 46 -2.68 -8.97 5.54
CA GLU A 46 -4.11 -8.66 5.58
C GLU A 46 -4.41 -7.86 4.32
N SER A 47 -5.01 -8.51 3.34
CA SER A 47 -5.19 -7.93 2.01
C SER A 47 -6.63 -7.54 1.75
N PHE A 48 -6.80 -6.38 1.13
CA PHE A 48 -8.11 -5.77 0.84
C PHE A 48 -8.15 -5.35 -0.62
N LYS A 49 -9.32 -5.50 -1.20
CA LYS A 49 -9.60 -5.07 -2.56
C LYS A 49 -10.47 -3.80 -2.49
N LEU A 50 -10.13 -2.80 -3.30
CA LEU A 50 -10.94 -1.61 -3.48
C LEU A 50 -11.84 -1.81 -4.69
N LEU A 51 -13.14 -1.52 -4.53
CA LEU A 51 -14.14 -1.76 -5.56
C LEU A 51 -14.96 -0.48 -5.81
N ILE A 52 -15.17 -0.16 -7.07
CA ILE A 52 -16.10 0.89 -7.49
C ILE A 52 -17.17 0.21 -8.35
N ASN A 53 -18.43 0.24 -7.91
CA ASN A 53 -19.54 -0.43 -8.61
C ASN A 53 -19.19 -1.89 -8.96
N ALA A 54 -18.68 -2.62 -7.97
CA ALA A 54 -18.26 -4.01 -8.09
C ALA A 54 -17.04 -4.23 -9.00
N THR A 55 -16.42 -3.18 -9.56
CA THR A 55 -15.19 -3.28 -10.36
C THR A 55 -13.97 -3.17 -9.45
N PRO A 56 -13.06 -4.16 -9.46
CA PRO A 56 -11.82 -4.05 -8.70
C PRO A 56 -10.92 -2.95 -9.28
N VAL A 57 -10.55 -1.99 -8.45
CA VAL A 57 -9.77 -0.82 -8.88
C VAL A 57 -8.48 -0.62 -8.09
N GLY A 58 -8.28 -1.39 -7.03
CA GLY A 58 -7.07 -1.26 -6.22
C GLY A 58 -6.91 -2.36 -5.21
N VAL A 59 -5.74 -2.37 -4.58
CA VAL A 59 -5.39 -3.32 -3.53
C VAL A 59 -4.65 -2.60 -2.40
N LEU A 60 -4.95 -3.00 -1.18
CA LEU A 60 -4.28 -2.53 0.04
C LEU A 60 -3.85 -3.77 0.83
N CYS A 61 -2.56 -3.89 1.11
CA CYS A 61 -2.03 -5.00 1.90
C CYS A 61 -1.37 -4.46 3.16
N LEU A 62 -1.80 -4.96 4.30
CA LEU A 62 -1.37 -4.53 5.62
C LEU A 62 -0.71 -5.68 6.36
N HIS A 63 0.21 -5.36 7.25
CA HIS A 63 0.84 -6.33 8.13
C HIS A 63 1.14 -5.69 9.47
N GLN A 64 0.65 -6.29 10.54
CA GLN A 64 0.98 -5.84 11.89
C GLN A 64 2.36 -6.38 12.27
N GLU A 65 3.25 -5.49 12.64
CA GLU A 65 4.62 -5.85 13.00
C GLU A 65 5.05 -4.93 14.16
N ASP A 66 5.43 -5.52 15.28
CA ASP A 66 5.77 -4.80 16.50
C ASP A 66 4.59 -3.92 16.95
N ASP A 67 4.82 -2.63 17.13
CA ASP A 67 3.83 -1.66 17.60
C ASP A 67 3.21 -0.84 16.46
N ALA A 68 3.34 -1.31 15.22
CA ALA A 68 2.88 -0.57 14.06
C ALA A 68 2.11 -1.47 13.09
N TYR A 69 1.22 -0.88 12.30
CA TYR A 69 0.71 -1.49 11.09
C TYR A 69 1.52 -0.98 9.91
N HIS A 70 2.05 -1.91 9.13
CA HIS A 70 2.80 -1.60 7.92
C HIS A 70 1.88 -1.67 6.71
N ILE A 71 1.87 -0.61 5.93
CA ILE A 71 1.23 -0.62 4.61
C ILE A 71 2.26 -1.21 3.65
N ARG A 72 2.08 -2.50 3.33
CA ARG A 72 3.02 -3.23 2.49
C ARG A 72 2.79 -2.96 1.02
N GLU A 73 1.53 -2.78 0.63
CA GLU A 73 1.14 -2.42 -0.73
C GLU A 73 -0.08 -1.51 -0.70
N LEU A 74 -0.05 -0.49 -1.53
CA LEU A 74 -1.20 0.33 -1.86
C LEU A 74 -1.10 0.66 -3.34
N GLN A 75 -1.94 0.02 -4.14
CA GLN A 75 -1.90 0.16 -5.58
C GLN A 75 -3.30 0.47 -6.11
N ILE A 76 -3.38 1.48 -6.97
CA ILE A 76 -4.61 1.85 -7.67
C ILE A 76 -4.38 1.60 -9.16
N ALA A 77 -5.35 0.98 -9.83
CA ALA A 77 -5.27 0.74 -11.26
C ALA A 77 -5.16 2.07 -12.02
N PRO A 78 -4.31 2.16 -13.05
CA PRO A 78 -4.01 3.45 -13.70
C PRO A 78 -5.22 4.27 -14.11
N PRO A 79 -6.30 3.71 -14.70
CA PRO A 79 -7.46 4.52 -15.07
C PRO A 79 -8.19 5.15 -13.89
N TRP A 80 -7.93 4.67 -12.67
CA TRP A 80 -8.61 5.09 -11.45
C TRP A 80 -7.74 5.95 -10.54
N GLN A 81 -6.51 6.24 -10.95
CA GLN A 81 -5.59 7.07 -10.18
C GLN A 81 -6.03 8.53 -10.16
N ARG A 82 -5.56 9.28 -9.15
CA ARG A 82 -5.83 10.72 -8.98
C ARG A 82 -7.31 11.05 -8.77
N GLN A 83 -8.05 10.13 -8.17
CA GLN A 83 -9.48 10.29 -7.90
C GLN A 83 -9.82 10.10 -6.41
N GLY A 84 -8.82 10.19 -5.54
CA GLY A 84 -9.02 10.10 -4.10
C GLY A 84 -9.10 8.68 -3.54
N LEU A 85 -8.85 7.64 -4.34
CA LEU A 85 -8.93 6.25 -3.89
C LEU A 85 -7.78 5.89 -2.96
N GLY A 86 -6.58 6.41 -3.20
CA GLY A 86 -5.45 6.23 -2.30
C GLY A 86 -5.72 6.84 -0.94
N THR A 87 -6.31 8.02 -0.89
CA THR A 87 -6.73 8.67 0.35
C THR A 87 -7.74 7.83 1.10
N ALA A 88 -8.74 7.28 0.40
CA ALA A 88 -9.74 6.41 1.02
C ALA A 88 -9.08 5.15 1.62
N ALA A 89 -8.12 4.56 0.92
CA ALA A 89 -7.39 3.39 1.40
C ALA A 89 -6.60 3.72 2.68
N LEU A 90 -5.96 4.89 2.73
CA LEU A 90 -5.21 5.31 3.91
C LEU A 90 -6.12 5.56 5.11
N HIS A 91 -7.28 6.16 4.91
CA HIS A 91 -8.28 6.29 5.98
C HIS A 91 -8.75 4.93 6.48
N PHE A 92 -8.97 3.99 5.57
CA PHE A 92 -9.32 2.62 5.95
C PHE A 92 -8.21 1.97 6.79
N ALA A 93 -6.96 2.08 6.36
CA ALA A 93 -5.82 1.53 7.09
C ALA A 93 -5.71 2.13 8.49
N GLU A 94 -5.94 3.43 8.62
CA GLU A 94 -5.92 4.13 9.90
C GLU A 94 -7.02 3.59 10.83
N ALA A 95 -8.24 3.46 10.34
CA ALA A 95 -9.34 2.91 11.14
C ALA A 95 -9.09 1.46 11.53
N HIS A 96 -8.54 0.67 10.62
CA HIS A 96 -8.20 -0.73 10.87
C HIS A 96 -7.15 -0.86 11.98
N ALA A 97 -6.11 -0.03 11.93
CA ALA A 97 -5.08 -0.01 12.96
C ALA A 97 -5.66 0.40 14.33
N ARG A 98 -6.50 1.44 14.37
CA ARG A 98 -7.14 1.88 15.60
C ARG A 98 -7.99 0.78 16.24
N GLN A 99 -8.73 0.02 15.45
CA GLN A 99 -9.55 -1.09 15.94
C GLN A 99 -8.69 -2.17 16.59
N ALA A 100 -7.44 -2.33 16.15
CA ALA A 100 -6.49 -3.27 16.72
C ALA A 100 -5.70 -2.67 17.90
N GLY A 101 -5.98 -1.42 18.29
CA GLY A 101 -5.24 -0.73 19.35
C GLY A 101 -3.87 -0.26 18.94
N ILE A 102 -3.62 -0.15 17.64
CA ILE A 102 -2.32 0.26 17.09
C ILE A 102 -2.41 1.73 16.66
N HIS A 103 -1.42 2.53 17.05
CA HIS A 103 -1.41 3.97 16.83
C HIS A 103 -0.31 4.45 15.89
N ARG A 104 0.31 3.54 15.15
CA ARG A 104 1.35 3.86 14.18
C ARG A 104 1.11 3.16 12.88
N LEU A 105 1.24 3.92 11.78
CA LEU A 105 1.28 3.39 10.43
C LEU A 105 2.67 3.62 9.87
N ARG A 106 3.23 2.62 9.22
CA ARG A 106 4.53 2.69 8.55
C ARG A 106 4.41 2.19 7.13
N LEU A 107 5.26 2.72 6.28
CA LEU A 107 5.36 2.26 4.89
C LEU A 107 6.77 2.49 4.36
N ARG A 108 7.06 1.88 3.23
CA ARG A 108 8.28 2.13 2.47
C ARG A 108 7.86 2.52 1.06
N VAL A 109 8.53 3.51 0.51
CA VAL A 109 8.21 4.03 -0.82
C VAL A 109 9.50 4.42 -1.53
N PHE A 110 9.57 4.12 -2.83
CA PHE A 110 10.70 4.58 -3.64
C PHE A 110 10.74 6.11 -3.66
N SER A 111 11.92 6.69 -3.49
CA SER A 111 12.10 8.15 -3.46
C SER A 111 11.64 8.83 -4.75
N ILE A 112 11.62 8.09 -5.85
CA ILE A 112 11.19 8.59 -7.16
C ILE A 112 9.69 8.39 -7.41
N ASN A 113 8.97 7.77 -6.48
CA ASN A 113 7.54 7.50 -6.65
C ASN A 113 6.74 8.74 -6.23
N PRO A 114 5.90 9.31 -7.14
CA PRO A 114 5.09 10.47 -6.82
C PRO A 114 4.02 10.22 -5.75
N ALA A 115 3.73 8.97 -5.39
CA ALA A 115 2.84 8.63 -4.29
C ALA A 115 3.34 9.21 -2.96
N MET A 116 4.61 9.55 -2.85
CA MET A 116 5.17 10.20 -1.69
C MET A 116 4.44 11.50 -1.35
N ASP A 117 3.97 12.25 -2.35
CA ASP A 117 3.20 13.48 -2.12
C ASP A 117 1.91 13.19 -1.37
N LEU A 118 1.22 12.11 -1.71
CA LEU A 118 0.02 11.67 -1.00
C LEU A 118 0.34 11.34 0.46
N TYR A 119 1.40 10.58 0.69
CA TYR A 119 1.76 10.18 2.04
C TYR A 119 2.12 11.38 2.90
N GLU A 120 2.88 12.33 2.37
CA GLU A 120 3.21 13.56 3.11
C GLU A 120 1.96 14.38 3.45
N ARG A 121 1.03 14.53 2.50
CA ARG A 121 -0.24 15.23 2.74
C ARG A 121 -1.08 14.54 3.81
N MET A 122 -0.97 13.22 3.92
CA MET A 122 -1.70 12.44 4.92
C MET A 122 -0.99 12.39 6.28
N GLY A 123 0.09 13.13 6.44
CA GLY A 123 0.78 13.26 7.72
C GLY A 123 1.92 12.26 7.96
N PHE A 124 2.31 11.51 6.94
CA PHE A 124 3.50 10.66 7.02
C PHE A 124 4.76 11.51 6.91
N ARG A 125 5.78 11.15 7.65
CA ARG A 125 7.09 11.78 7.58
C ARG A 125 8.19 10.73 7.37
N VAL A 126 9.26 11.13 6.71
CA VAL A 126 10.40 10.26 6.46
C VAL A 126 11.16 10.02 7.75
N LEU A 127 11.38 8.76 8.11
CA LEU A 127 12.22 8.36 9.22
C LEU A 127 13.66 8.17 8.79
N ASN A 128 13.86 7.52 7.65
CA ASN A 128 15.18 7.31 7.06
C ASN A 128 15.05 7.00 5.58
N THR A 129 16.17 7.05 4.88
CA THR A 129 16.25 6.73 3.46
C THR A 129 17.44 5.82 3.25
N GLU A 130 17.23 4.72 2.52
CA GLU A 130 18.26 3.75 2.21
C GLU A 130 17.97 3.15 0.84
N ASP A 131 18.99 3.10 -0.03
CA ASP A 131 18.90 2.51 -1.38
C ASP A 131 17.68 3.02 -2.18
N ALA A 132 17.50 4.35 -2.21
CA ALA A 132 16.41 5.02 -2.91
C ALA A 132 15.01 4.65 -2.37
N VAL A 133 14.92 4.18 -1.13
CA VAL A 133 13.67 3.87 -0.45
C VAL A 133 13.54 4.70 0.81
N HIS A 134 12.42 5.43 0.94
CA HIS A 134 12.08 6.14 2.16
C HIS A 134 11.24 5.23 3.06
N ALA A 135 11.63 5.14 4.33
CA ALA A 135 10.77 4.59 5.36
C ALA A 135 10.00 5.76 5.97
N MET A 136 8.68 5.67 5.99
CA MET A 136 7.82 6.75 6.47
C MET A 136 6.91 6.25 7.60
N GLU A 137 6.52 7.18 8.46
CA GLU A 137 5.66 6.87 9.60
C GLU A 137 4.65 7.98 9.85
N ARG A 138 3.46 7.57 10.27
CA ARG A 138 2.44 8.47 10.81
C ARG A 138 1.95 7.94 12.14
N CYS A 139 1.90 8.80 13.15
CA CYS A 139 1.25 8.50 14.43
C CYS A 139 -0.23 8.85 14.31
N ILE A 140 -1.10 7.91 14.66
CA ILE A 140 -2.54 8.11 14.66
C ILE A 140 -3.05 8.10 16.10
N VAL A 141 -3.83 9.10 16.43
CA VAL A 141 -4.28 9.31 17.80
C VAL A 141 -5.75 8.94 17.96
#